data_a094f7506f0deca15886dc8355e78656
#
_entry.id   a094f7506f0deca15886dc8355e78656
#
_cell.length_a   1.000
_cell.length_b   1.000
_cell.length_c   1.000
_cell.angle_alpha   90.00
_cell.angle_beta   90.00
_cell.angle_gamma   90.00
#
_symmetry.space_group_name_H-M   'P 1'
#
loop_
_entity.id
_entity.type
_entity.pdbx_description
1 polymer ?
#
loop_
_entity_poly.entity_id
_entity_poly.type
_entity_poly.pdbx_seq_one_letter_code
_entity_poly.pdbx_strand_id
1 'polypeptide(L)'
;MKQFYLYATLLAVLFFAACEDVYDHVAAPPQAYEQEVAQTVTGFTFALGSGLSTPVVLTEEKLEAETPLEAIKTTATPALAEGATVKFTVEASGTQDFATGVALPASSDLNTATVTATDLNEAVKSLYGKAPNARTIYLRATYYIVDGTASTQIPTPIVLGPVTVTPVGPVIETEYYLIGDINGWNINDLAAYQFDHSGKDVYEDPIFTILVNNVTGYFKIVPKSSKDAASWDGVLGNPVDGNTALEGDIILDGAQAMRVTEPGWVKITLNMMEYTYTIELIGEMNLELYVPGGHQGWDPATAPTLYNRNFDFKYDGYVYFGAAGTEFKFTTAPSWSGTNYGDGGDGTLSTAGGNLKVGDAGMYKLNVDLSGSPVYTMVKTEWGLIGDATAGGWDTSTPMTYDPATGLWSVSATLGTGSFKFRANNGWDINLGGVMNNLGYGGDNIPVAVAGTYLITLDLSDSSQFKATMTKQ
;
A
#
# COMPACT_ATOMS: atom_id res chain seq x y z
N MET A 1 44.40 -20.04 -12.10
CA MET A 1 44.29 -18.61 -12.50
C MET A 1 45.37 -18.18 -13.52
N LYS A 2 46.62 -18.60 -13.44
CA LYS A 2 47.65 -18.22 -14.42
C LYS A 2 47.41 -18.73 -15.87
N GLN A 3 46.75 -19.85 -16.07
CA GLN A 3 46.45 -20.37 -17.41
C GLN A 3 45.29 -19.62 -18.09
N PHE A 4 44.36 -19.06 -17.32
CA PHE A 4 43.22 -18.33 -17.89
C PHE A 4 43.64 -16.99 -18.50
N TYR A 5 44.61 -16.31 -17.90
CA TYR A 5 45.18 -15.06 -18.44
C TYR A 5 46.00 -15.28 -19.70
N LEU A 6 46.63 -16.45 -19.84
CA LEU A 6 47.41 -16.75 -21.03
C LEU A 6 46.52 -16.98 -22.26
N TYR A 7 45.36 -17.61 -22.11
CA TYR A 7 44.42 -17.78 -23.21
C TYR A 7 43.66 -16.51 -23.54
N ALA A 8 43.36 -15.66 -22.57
CA ALA A 8 42.73 -14.36 -22.78
C ALA A 8 43.65 -13.38 -23.55
N THR A 9 44.94 -13.36 -23.22
CA THR A 9 45.94 -12.55 -23.96
C THR A 9 46.19 -13.11 -25.35
N LEU A 10 46.18 -14.41 -25.57
CA LEU A 10 46.34 -15.01 -26.89
C LEU A 10 45.11 -14.71 -27.79
N LEU A 11 43.89 -14.70 -27.22
CA LEU A 11 42.66 -14.35 -27.93
C LEU A 11 42.64 -12.86 -28.31
N ALA A 12 43.12 -11.98 -27.41
CA ALA A 12 43.19 -10.55 -27.68
C ALA A 12 44.19 -10.21 -28.78
N VAL A 13 45.33 -10.93 -28.87
CA VAL A 13 46.31 -10.74 -29.92
C VAL A 13 45.81 -11.24 -31.29
N LEU A 14 44.96 -12.27 -31.33
CA LEU A 14 44.35 -12.76 -32.57
C LEU A 14 43.29 -11.78 -33.13
N PHE A 15 42.64 -10.97 -32.28
CA PHE A 15 41.67 -9.97 -32.76
C PHE A 15 42.33 -8.72 -33.34
N PHE A 16 43.57 -8.37 -32.94
CA PHE A 16 44.29 -7.25 -33.51
C PHE A 16 45.09 -7.60 -34.81
N ALA A 17 45.31 -8.88 -35.07
CA ALA A 17 46.01 -9.33 -36.30
C ALA A 17 45.06 -9.58 -37.49
N ALA A 18 43.73 -9.44 -37.30
CA ALA A 18 42.74 -9.73 -38.35
C ALA A 18 42.24 -8.46 -39.06
N CYS A 19 42.80 -7.26 -38.77
CA CYS A 19 42.36 -6.01 -39.37
C CYS A 19 43.44 -5.26 -40.15
N GLU A 20 44.49 -5.92 -40.60
CA GLU A 20 45.41 -5.30 -41.51
C GLU A 20 45.35 -5.97 -42.90
N ASP A 21 45.08 -5.17 -43.90
CA ASP A 21 45.41 -5.39 -45.31
C ASP A 21 44.51 -6.22 -46.21
N VAL A 22 43.23 -6.34 -46.02
CA VAL A 22 42.35 -6.94 -47.03
C VAL A 22 41.45 -5.92 -47.76
N TYR A 23 41.39 -4.69 -47.33
CA TYR A 23 40.47 -3.67 -47.90
C TYR A 23 41.10 -2.60 -48.79
N ASP A 24 42.44 -2.53 -48.90
CA ASP A 24 43.10 -1.54 -49.73
C ASP A 24 42.95 -1.74 -51.23
N HIS A 25 42.39 -2.86 -51.68
CA HIS A 25 42.24 -3.14 -53.11
C HIS A 25 40.83 -3.46 -53.59
N VAL A 26 39.77 -3.38 -52.77
CA VAL A 26 38.45 -3.85 -53.17
C VAL A 26 37.33 -2.82 -53.05
N ALA A 27 37.51 -1.71 -52.44
CA ALA A 27 36.50 -0.67 -52.37
C ALA A 27 37.01 0.62 -53.03
N ALA A 28 36.32 1.11 -54.03
CA ALA A 28 36.31 2.53 -54.31
C ALA A 28 36.00 3.26 -52.98
N PRO A 29 36.62 4.42 -52.72
CA PRO A 29 36.29 5.21 -51.52
C PRO A 29 34.77 5.27 -51.44
N PRO A 30 34.18 5.10 -50.23
CA PRO A 30 32.74 5.21 -50.08
C PRO A 30 32.31 6.48 -50.81
N GLN A 31 31.40 6.32 -51.76
CA GLN A 31 30.84 7.48 -52.42
C GLN A 31 30.26 8.33 -51.30
N ALA A 32 30.88 9.48 -51.05
CA ALA A 32 30.25 10.50 -50.24
C ALA A 32 29.03 10.95 -51.03
N TYR A 33 27.89 10.30 -50.79
CA TYR A 33 26.64 10.93 -51.18
C TYR A 33 26.64 12.27 -50.50
N GLU A 34 26.45 13.34 -51.28
CA GLU A 34 26.17 14.66 -50.68
C GLU A 34 25.06 14.41 -49.67
N GLN A 35 25.33 14.77 -48.43
CA GLN A 35 24.33 14.64 -47.36
C GLN A 35 23.13 15.44 -47.84
N GLU A 36 22.01 14.79 -48.05
CA GLU A 36 20.80 15.44 -48.49
C GLU A 36 20.59 16.66 -47.60
N VAL A 37 20.53 17.83 -48.18
CA VAL A 37 20.25 19.07 -47.44
C VAL A 37 18.87 18.89 -46.86
N ALA A 38 18.76 18.87 -45.54
CA ALA A 38 17.47 18.70 -44.85
C ALA A 38 16.51 19.74 -45.41
N GLN A 39 15.49 19.29 -46.16
CA GLN A 39 14.46 20.16 -46.67
C GLN A 39 13.68 20.73 -45.50
N THR A 40 13.83 21.99 -45.22
CA THR A 40 13.03 22.69 -44.22
C THR A 40 11.72 23.11 -44.85
N VAL A 41 10.64 22.41 -44.48
CA VAL A 41 9.31 22.81 -44.87
C VAL A 41 8.78 23.78 -43.79
N THR A 42 8.49 25.02 -44.18
CA THR A 42 7.97 26.06 -43.31
C THR A 42 6.50 26.39 -43.69
N GLY A 43 5.80 27.04 -42.80
CA GLY A 43 4.43 27.53 -43.07
C GLY A 43 3.32 26.67 -42.51
N PHE A 44 3.63 25.57 -41.81
CA PHE A 44 2.64 24.82 -41.02
C PHE A 44 2.40 25.49 -39.67
N THR A 45 1.14 25.57 -39.27
CA THR A 45 0.74 25.92 -37.90
C THR A 45 -0.23 24.91 -37.37
N PHE A 46 -0.17 24.67 -36.06
CA PHE A 46 -0.92 23.61 -35.40
C PHE A 46 -1.61 24.13 -34.14
N ALA A 47 -2.73 23.49 -33.78
CA ALA A 47 -3.45 23.73 -32.56
C ALA A 47 -3.96 22.39 -31.99
N LEU A 48 -4.43 22.42 -30.73
CA LEU A 48 -5.20 21.31 -30.19
C LEU A 48 -6.44 21.09 -31.05
N GLY A 49 -6.72 19.83 -31.35
CA GLY A 49 -7.93 19.42 -32.03
C GLY A 49 -9.17 19.60 -31.14
N SER A 50 -10.35 19.52 -31.73
CA SER A 50 -11.61 19.71 -31.04
C SER A 50 -11.85 18.67 -29.91
N GLY A 51 -11.27 17.49 -30.04
CA GLY A 51 -11.36 16.41 -29.03
C GLY A 51 -10.59 16.69 -27.76
N LEU A 52 -9.56 17.55 -27.79
CA LEU A 52 -8.68 17.86 -26.65
C LEU A 52 -8.60 19.34 -26.29
N SER A 53 -9.37 20.20 -26.93
CA SER A 53 -9.38 21.64 -26.69
C SER A 53 -10.10 22.06 -25.41
N THR A 54 -10.88 21.15 -24.81
CA THR A 54 -11.60 21.31 -23.53
C THR A 54 -11.26 20.13 -22.61
N PRO A 55 -11.48 20.22 -21.30
CA PRO A 55 -11.31 19.08 -20.41
C PRO A 55 -12.03 17.82 -20.90
N VAL A 56 -11.30 16.72 -20.97
CA VAL A 56 -11.79 15.42 -21.44
C VAL A 56 -12.09 14.52 -20.25
N VAL A 57 -13.33 14.10 -20.09
CA VAL A 57 -13.70 13.04 -19.16
C VAL A 57 -13.91 11.77 -19.98
N LEU A 58 -13.03 10.78 -19.74
CA LEU A 58 -13.15 9.45 -20.33
C LEU A 58 -14.19 8.66 -19.55
N THR A 59 -14.93 7.77 -20.23
CA THR A 59 -15.91 6.86 -19.66
C THR A 59 -15.74 5.48 -20.27
N GLU A 60 -16.19 4.43 -19.57
CA GLU A 60 -16.15 3.06 -20.09
C GLU A 60 -16.79 2.97 -21.49
N GLU A 61 -17.94 3.61 -21.68
CA GLU A 61 -18.63 3.65 -22.98
C GLU A 61 -17.75 4.21 -24.12
N LYS A 62 -16.95 5.27 -23.81
CA LYS A 62 -16.04 5.86 -24.81
C LYS A 62 -14.86 4.94 -25.11
N LEU A 63 -14.39 4.20 -24.11
CA LEU A 63 -13.31 3.23 -24.27
C LEU A 63 -13.80 2.04 -25.10
N GLU A 64 -14.93 1.44 -24.75
CA GLU A 64 -15.50 0.31 -25.47
C GLU A 64 -15.83 0.64 -26.93
N ALA A 65 -16.28 1.88 -27.19
CA ALA A 65 -16.56 2.37 -28.54
C ALA A 65 -15.29 2.79 -29.30
N GLU A 66 -14.10 2.72 -28.69
CA GLU A 66 -12.85 3.27 -29.23
C GLU A 66 -13.02 4.67 -29.81
N THR A 67 -13.76 5.53 -29.07
CA THR A 67 -14.18 6.85 -29.54
C THR A 67 -12.99 7.67 -30.05
N PRO A 68 -13.02 8.10 -31.33
CA PRO A 68 -11.95 8.91 -31.89
C PRO A 68 -11.99 10.34 -31.35
N LEU A 69 -10.82 10.84 -30.93
CA LEU A 69 -10.63 12.19 -30.43
C LEU A 69 -9.63 12.93 -31.33
N GLU A 70 -10.07 14.00 -32.00
CA GLU A 70 -9.18 14.87 -32.75
C GLU A 70 -8.20 15.53 -31.75
N ALA A 71 -6.94 15.09 -31.79
CA ALA A 71 -5.90 15.52 -30.83
C ALA A 71 -5.17 16.76 -31.33
N ILE A 72 -4.81 16.78 -32.60
CA ILE A 72 -4.05 17.87 -33.25
C ILE A 72 -4.77 18.26 -34.53
N LYS A 73 -4.84 19.58 -34.78
CA LYS A 73 -5.38 20.16 -36.00
C LYS A 73 -4.32 21.03 -36.66
N THR A 74 -4.09 20.85 -37.95
CA THR A 74 -3.32 21.75 -38.76
C THR A 74 -4.15 22.99 -39.09
N THR A 75 -3.70 24.19 -38.73
CA THR A 75 -4.43 25.44 -38.89
C THR A 75 -3.93 26.25 -40.11
N ALA A 76 -2.73 25.96 -40.62
CA ALA A 76 -2.24 26.43 -41.88
C ALA A 76 -1.36 25.38 -42.51
N THR A 77 -1.49 25.18 -43.82
CA THR A 77 -0.75 24.17 -44.61
C THR A 77 -0.16 24.88 -45.85
N PRO A 78 1.15 24.80 -46.10
CA PRO A 78 1.70 25.22 -47.37
C PRO A 78 1.22 24.30 -48.48
N ALA A 79 1.35 24.72 -49.74
CA ALA A 79 1.04 23.85 -50.88
C ALA A 79 1.99 22.65 -50.87
N LEU A 80 1.41 21.45 -50.83
CA LEU A 80 2.13 20.20 -50.93
C LEU A 80 2.17 19.71 -52.38
N ALA A 81 3.16 18.87 -52.72
CA ALA A 81 3.20 18.18 -53.99
C ALA A 81 1.92 17.32 -54.20
N GLU A 82 1.54 17.15 -55.48
CA GLU A 82 0.38 16.32 -55.81
C GLU A 82 0.63 14.87 -55.40
N GLY A 83 -0.29 14.32 -54.58
CA GLY A 83 -0.16 12.95 -54.03
C GLY A 83 0.64 12.82 -52.73
N ALA A 84 1.23 13.91 -52.23
CA ALA A 84 1.88 13.92 -50.94
C ALA A 84 0.85 13.69 -49.79
N THR A 85 1.24 12.88 -48.79
CA THR A 85 0.49 12.59 -47.59
C THR A 85 1.22 13.09 -46.34
N VAL A 86 0.53 13.18 -45.22
CA VAL A 86 1.13 13.56 -43.94
C VAL A 86 0.96 12.49 -42.90
N LYS A 87 1.90 12.43 -41.98
CA LYS A 87 1.85 11.55 -40.81
C LYS A 87 2.26 12.31 -39.57
N PHE A 88 1.61 12.03 -38.48
CA PHE A 88 2.01 12.46 -37.13
C PHE A 88 2.52 11.25 -36.35
N THR A 89 3.58 11.46 -35.54
CA THR A 89 3.83 10.63 -34.37
C THR A 89 3.56 11.52 -33.15
N VAL A 90 2.79 11.00 -32.18
CA VAL A 90 2.34 11.76 -31.04
C VAL A 90 2.84 11.11 -29.77
N GLU A 91 3.29 11.90 -28.82
CA GLU A 91 3.66 11.52 -27.47
C GLU A 91 2.88 12.37 -26.48
N ALA A 92 2.51 11.81 -25.35
CA ALA A 92 1.96 12.51 -24.20
C ALA A 92 2.98 12.57 -23.05
N SER A 93 2.98 13.67 -22.31
CA SER A 93 3.83 13.86 -21.12
C SER A 93 3.11 14.64 -20.05
N GLY A 94 3.45 14.39 -18.78
CA GLY A 94 3.00 15.19 -17.65
C GLY A 94 3.68 16.56 -17.55
N THR A 95 4.78 16.77 -18.27
CA THR A 95 5.56 18.00 -18.24
C THR A 95 5.84 18.49 -19.66
N GLN A 96 5.97 19.80 -19.81
CA GLN A 96 6.17 20.44 -21.11
C GLN A 96 7.55 20.18 -21.72
N ASP A 97 8.52 19.79 -20.92
CA ASP A 97 9.87 19.44 -21.35
C ASP A 97 9.99 17.98 -21.84
N PHE A 98 8.93 17.18 -21.66
CA PHE A 98 8.92 15.77 -22.06
C PHE A 98 10.07 14.94 -21.46
N ALA A 99 10.44 15.23 -20.20
CA ALA A 99 11.44 14.43 -19.48
C ALA A 99 11.00 12.95 -19.36
N THR A 100 9.69 12.72 -19.24
CA THR A 100 9.06 11.40 -19.31
C THR A 100 7.89 11.48 -20.29
N GLY A 101 8.07 10.96 -21.50
CA GLY A 101 7.01 10.88 -22.50
C GLY A 101 6.57 9.45 -22.75
N VAL A 102 5.30 9.26 -23.07
CA VAL A 102 4.73 7.98 -23.51
C VAL A 102 4.18 8.11 -24.92
N ALA A 103 4.38 7.09 -25.74
CA ALA A 103 3.82 7.09 -27.09
C ALA A 103 2.29 7.11 -27.00
N LEU A 104 1.68 7.96 -27.86
CA LEU A 104 0.24 8.04 -28.01
C LEU A 104 -0.11 7.67 -29.45
N PRO A 105 -0.58 6.44 -29.72
CA PRO A 105 -0.93 6.02 -31.06
C PRO A 105 -1.92 6.98 -31.70
N ALA A 106 -1.66 7.41 -32.93
CA ALA A 106 -2.50 8.35 -33.65
C ALA A 106 -2.65 7.96 -35.10
N SER A 107 -3.89 8.05 -35.61
CA SER A 107 -4.14 8.07 -37.04
C SER A 107 -4.00 9.50 -37.58
N SER A 108 -3.57 9.64 -38.82
CA SER A 108 -3.31 10.94 -39.43
C SER A 108 -4.00 11.08 -40.77
N ASP A 109 -4.56 12.23 -41.01
CA ASP A 109 -4.91 12.72 -42.34
C ASP A 109 -4.17 14.04 -42.64
N LEU A 110 -4.49 14.70 -43.74
CA LEU A 110 -3.81 15.93 -44.17
C LEU A 110 -3.88 17.05 -43.14
N ASN A 111 -4.92 17.11 -42.32
CA ASN A 111 -5.25 18.23 -41.45
C ASN A 111 -5.28 17.87 -39.97
N THR A 112 -5.39 16.60 -39.61
CA THR A 112 -5.63 16.17 -38.25
C THR A 112 -4.81 14.96 -37.84
N ALA A 113 -4.48 14.87 -36.55
CA ALA A 113 -4.11 13.65 -35.87
C ALA A 113 -5.19 13.27 -34.88
N THR A 114 -5.67 12.04 -34.95
CA THR A 114 -6.75 11.50 -34.13
C THR A 114 -6.22 10.35 -33.29
N VAL A 115 -6.51 10.36 -32.00
CA VAL A 115 -6.22 9.30 -31.04
C VAL A 115 -7.50 8.63 -30.59
N THR A 116 -7.44 7.39 -30.10
CA THR A 116 -8.63 6.77 -29.50
C THR A 116 -8.75 7.17 -28.02
N ALA A 117 -9.97 7.08 -27.49
CA ALA A 117 -10.21 7.27 -26.06
C ALA A 117 -9.42 6.26 -25.22
N THR A 118 -9.30 5.02 -25.70
CA THR A 118 -8.55 3.94 -25.07
C THR A 118 -7.06 4.25 -25.00
N ASP A 119 -6.43 4.65 -26.11
CA ASP A 119 -4.99 5.00 -26.14
C ASP A 119 -4.70 6.20 -25.23
N LEU A 120 -5.58 7.23 -25.23
CA LEU A 120 -5.44 8.38 -24.36
C LEU A 120 -5.54 7.97 -22.88
N ASN A 121 -6.48 7.08 -22.54
CA ASN A 121 -6.65 6.55 -21.20
C ASN A 121 -5.39 5.82 -20.71
N GLU A 122 -4.86 4.92 -21.52
CA GLU A 122 -3.65 4.17 -21.19
C GLU A 122 -2.40 5.07 -21.09
N ALA A 123 -2.27 6.07 -21.94
CA ALA A 123 -1.20 7.06 -21.84
C ALA A 123 -1.27 7.84 -20.52
N VAL A 124 -2.45 8.29 -20.09
CA VAL A 124 -2.63 9.01 -18.82
C VAL A 124 -2.36 8.09 -17.62
N LYS A 125 -2.85 6.85 -17.66
CA LYS A 125 -2.57 5.85 -16.62
C LYS A 125 -1.07 5.52 -16.51
N SER A 126 -0.38 5.43 -17.63
CA SER A 126 1.08 5.21 -17.67
C SER A 126 1.86 6.36 -17.03
N LEU A 127 1.39 7.59 -17.20
CA LEU A 127 2.03 8.80 -16.65
C LEU A 127 1.73 9.02 -15.16
N TYR A 128 0.54 8.67 -14.69
CA TYR A 128 0.03 9.12 -13.40
C TYR A 128 -0.55 8.03 -12.49
N GLY A 129 -0.56 6.77 -12.96
CA GLY A 129 -1.26 5.67 -12.28
C GLY A 129 -2.75 5.63 -12.59
N LYS A 130 -3.44 4.63 -12.02
CA LYS A 130 -4.81 4.25 -12.40
C LYS A 130 -5.93 5.07 -11.73
N ALA A 131 -5.61 5.99 -10.79
CA ALA A 131 -6.62 6.78 -10.09
C ALA A 131 -7.39 7.70 -11.08
N PRO A 132 -8.74 7.77 -11.01
CA PRO A 132 -9.59 8.54 -11.93
C PRO A 132 -9.62 10.03 -11.60
N ASN A 133 -8.47 10.62 -11.36
CA ASN A 133 -8.31 12.04 -11.06
C ASN A 133 -7.98 12.82 -12.34
N ALA A 134 -8.50 14.05 -12.43
CA ALA A 134 -8.14 14.94 -13.52
C ALA A 134 -6.63 15.20 -13.55
N ARG A 135 -6.01 14.97 -14.69
CA ARG A 135 -4.56 15.10 -14.91
C ARG A 135 -4.27 16.07 -16.03
N THR A 136 -3.16 16.80 -15.91
CA THR A 136 -2.68 17.68 -16.96
C THR A 136 -1.63 16.98 -17.79
N ILE A 137 -1.80 16.95 -19.11
CA ILE A 137 -0.83 16.42 -20.05
C ILE A 137 -0.49 17.47 -21.12
N TYR A 138 0.65 17.26 -21.74
CA TYR A 138 1.12 17.96 -22.94
C TYR A 138 1.30 16.96 -24.05
N LEU A 139 1.07 17.40 -25.29
CA LEU A 139 1.29 16.60 -26.49
C LEU A 139 2.53 17.10 -27.20
N ARG A 140 3.42 16.20 -27.61
CA ARG A 140 4.50 16.48 -28.55
C ARG A 140 4.27 15.68 -29.82
N ALA A 141 4.19 16.37 -30.93
CA ALA A 141 4.03 15.71 -32.21
C ALA A 141 5.22 15.99 -33.14
N THR A 142 5.61 14.96 -33.87
CA THR A 142 6.50 15.08 -35.01
C THR A 142 5.69 14.89 -36.27
N TYR A 143 5.82 15.83 -37.18
CA TYR A 143 5.06 15.88 -38.41
C TYR A 143 5.95 15.50 -39.60
N TYR A 144 5.49 14.60 -40.45
CA TYR A 144 6.15 14.09 -41.60
C TYR A 144 5.32 14.34 -42.86
N ILE A 145 5.99 14.84 -43.91
CA ILE A 145 5.40 14.87 -45.26
C ILE A 145 5.97 13.66 -46.00
N VAL A 146 5.09 12.84 -46.55
CA VAL A 146 5.44 11.63 -47.29
C VAL A 146 5.06 11.83 -48.75
N ASP A 147 6.06 11.86 -49.64
CA ASP A 147 5.91 12.01 -51.10
C ASP A 147 6.58 10.81 -51.77
N GLY A 148 5.75 9.90 -52.26
CA GLY A 148 6.23 8.61 -52.84
C GLY A 148 7.02 7.80 -51.79
N THR A 149 8.31 7.64 -52.00
CA THR A 149 9.22 6.93 -51.08
C THR A 149 10.01 7.88 -50.18
N ALA A 150 9.90 9.18 -50.36
CA ALA A 150 10.59 10.21 -49.55
C ALA A 150 9.73 10.61 -48.36
N SER A 151 10.38 10.84 -47.21
CA SER A 151 9.72 11.33 -46.00
C SER A 151 10.52 12.51 -45.48
N THR A 152 9.91 13.69 -45.40
CA THR A 152 10.52 14.92 -44.88
C THR A 152 9.90 15.26 -43.52
N GLN A 153 10.73 15.28 -42.49
CA GLN A 153 10.32 15.69 -41.17
C GLN A 153 10.35 17.20 -41.01
N ILE A 154 9.33 17.79 -40.37
CA ILE A 154 9.42 19.18 -39.90
C ILE A 154 10.43 19.23 -38.75
N PRO A 155 11.44 20.10 -38.80
CA PRO A 155 12.62 20.06 -37.92
C PRO A 155 12.28 20.30 -36.44
N THR A 156 11.23 21.06 -36.16
CA THR A 156 10.86 21.43 -34.79
C THR A 156 9.63 20.61 -34.36
N PRO A 157 9.71 19.79 -33.30
CA PRO A 157 8.55 19.12 -32.74
C PRO A 157 7.47 20.14 -32.31
N ILE A 158 6.24 19.79 -32.53
CA ILE A 158 5.07 20.57 -32.13
C ILE A 158 4.75 20.23 -30.69
N VAL A 159 4.75 21.21 -29.80
CA VAL A 159 4.32 21.04 -28.39
C VAL A 159 3.02 21.78 -28.19
N LEU A 160 1.97 21.06 -27.78
CA LEU A 160 0.61 21.57 -27.54
C LEU A 160 0.16 21.22 -26.12
N GLY A 161 -0.73 22.02 -25.58
CA GLY A 161 -1.31 21.85 -24.25
C GLY A 161 -1.23 23.13 -23.42
N PRO A 162 -1.61 23.10 -22.14
CA PRO A 162 -2.03 21.93 -21.38
C PRO A 162 -3.38 21.35 -21.80
N VAL A 163 -3.53 20.04 -21.65
CA VAL A 163 -4.80 19.30 -21.82
C VAL A 163 -5.17 18.67 -20.50
N THR A 164 -6.40 18.86 -20.03
CA THR A 164 -6.89 18.20 -18.83
C THR A 164 -7.66 16.94 -19.22
N VAL A 165 -7.22 15.79 -18.69
CA VAL A 165 -7.86 14.49 -18.95
C VAL A 165 -8.14 13.80 -17.63
N THR A 166 -9.40 13.31 -17.48
CA THR A 166 -9.78 12.42 -16.38
C THR A 166 -9.86 11.01 -16.94
N PRO A 167 -8.93 10.09 -16.54
CA PRO A 167 -8.95 8.71 -17.01
C PRO A 167 -10.05 7.90 -16.34
N VAL A 168 -10.39 6.78 -16.93
CA VAL A 168 -11.22 5.74 -16.30
C VAL A 168 -10.32 4.91 -15.40
N GLY A 169 -10.61 4.86 -14.11
CA GLY A 169 -9.91 4.03 -13.13
C GLY A 169 -10.71 2.79 -12.74
N PRO A 170 -10.11 1.85 -12.00
CA PRO A 170 -10.84 0.74 -11.41
C PRO A 170 -11.90 1.26 -10.44
N VAL A 171 -13.03 0.56 -10.35
CA VAL A 171 -14.06 0.88 -9.35
C VAL A 171 -13.61 0.29 -8.02
N ILE A 172 -13.23 1.16 -7.07
CA ILE A 172 -12.81 0.74 -5.73
C ILE A 172 -13.83 1.26 -4.72
N GLU A 173 -14.44 0.35 -3.96
CA GLU A 173 -15.35 0.71 -2.88
C GLU A 173 -14.60 0.91 -1.56
N THR A 174 -15.26 1.56 -0.60
CA THR A 174 -14.67 1.90 0.69
C THR A 174 -14.64 0.73 1.67
N GLU A 175 -15.40 -0.34 1.40
CA GLU A 175 -15.51 -1.51 2.26
C GLU A 175 -15.69 -2.78 1.43
N TYR A 176 -15.04 -3.85 1.88
CA TYR A 176 -15.17 -5.20 1.35
C TYR A 176 -15.38 -6.18 2.48
N TYR A 177 -16.03 -7.32 2.19
CA TYR A 177 -16.40 -8.35 3.16
C TYR A 177 -16.09 -9.74 2.61
N LEU A 178 -15.72 -10.66 3.49
CA LEU A 178 -15.54 -12.06 3.16
C LEU A 178 -16.88 -12.79 3.31
N ILE A 179 -17.28 -13.55 2.31
CA ILE A 179 -18.45 -14.46 2.34
C ILE A 179 -18.04 -15.85 1.89
N GLY A 180 -18.53 -16.88 2.56
CA GLY A 180 -18.16 -18.24 2.22
C GLY A 180 -18.67 -19.28 3.21
N ASP A 181 -18.03 -20.46 3.20
CA ASP A 181 -18.38 -21.55 4.11
C ASP A 181 -18.25 -21.12 5.59
N ILE A 182 -17.31 -20.21 5.90
CA ILE A 182 -17.08 -19.70 7.26
C ILE A 182 -18.32 -19.02 7.88
N ASN A 183 -19.17 -18.38 7.07
CA ASN A 183 -20.38 -17.70 7.53
C ASN A 183 -21.66 -18.25 6.88
N GLY A 184 -21.59 -19.48 6.33
CA GLY A 184 -22.72 -20.18 5.71
C GLY A 184 -23.27 -19.43 4.49
N TRP A 185 -22.47 -18.64 3.81
CA TRP A 185 -22.86 -17.86 2.62
C TRP A 185 -23.99 -16.85 2.90
N ASN A 186 -24.08 -16.37 4.16
CA ASN A 186 -25.13 -15.44 4.59
C ASN A 186 -24.73 -13.98 4.34
N ILE A 187 -25.21 -13.39 3.25
CA ILE A 187 -24.92 -12.00 2.86
C ILE A 187 -25.47 -10.96 3.88
N ASN A 188 -26.39 -11.35 4.73
CA ASN A 188 -26.96 -10.47 5.76
C ASN A 188 -26.15 -10.47 7.07
N ASP A 189 -25.12 -11.31 7.20
CA ASP A 189 -24.30 -11.45 8.40
C ASP A 189 -22.81 -11.40 8.06
N LEU A 190 -22.35 -10.22 7.66
CA LEU A 190 -20.99 -9.98 7.22
C LEU A 190 -20.20 -9.04 8.14
N ALA A 191 -20.80 -8.51 9.22
CA ALA A 191 -20.16 -7.48 10.05
C ALA A 191 -18.83 -7.95 10.68
N ALA A 192 -18.73 -9.24 11.07
CA ALA A 192 -17.51 -9.82 11.63
C ALA A 192 -16.46 -10.20 10.56
N TYR A 193 -16.79 -10.04 9.28
CA TYR A 193 -15.97 -10.46 8.15
C TYR A 193 -15.60 -9.29 7.22
N GLN A 194 -15.60 -8.09 7.77
CA GLN A 194 -15.16 -6.89 7.05
C GLN A 194 -13.64 -6.89 6.91
N PHE A 195 -13.14 -6.52 5.73
CA PHE A 195 -11.72 -6.27 5.53
C PHE A 195 -11.34 -4.94 6.18
N ASP A 196 -10.24 -4.93 6.90
CA ASP A 196 -9.63 -3.72 7.46
C ASP A 196 -9.03 -2.85 6.35
N HIS A 197 -9.15 -1.55 6.51
CA HIS A 197 -8.58 -0.54 5.64
C HIS A 197 -8.04 0.63 6.46
N SER A 198 -7.02 1.32 5.98
CA SER A 198 -6.37 2.43 6.70
C SER A 198 -7.26 3.68 6.90
N GLY A 199 -8.39 3.75 6.22
CA GLY A 199 -9.28 4.93 6.22
C GLY A 199 -8.80 6.09 5.33
N LYS A 200 -7.69 5.93 4.59
CA LYS A 200 -7.26 6.87 3.55
C LYS A 200 -8.17 6.79 2.32
N ASP A 201 -7.95 7.69 1.37
CA ASP A 201 -8.58 7.56 0.05
C ASP A 201 -8.20 6.22 -0.58
N VAL A 202 -9.18 5.51 -1.14
CA VAL A 202 -8.99 4.14 -1.67
C VAL A 202 -8.07 4.09 -2.92
N TYR A 203 -7.84 5.22 -3.57
CA TYR A 203 -6.87 5.34 -4.65
C TYR A 203 -5.46 5.72 -4.17
N GLU A 204 -5.32 6.21 -2.92
CA GLU A 204 -4.04 6.40 -2.26
C GLU A 204 -3.58 5.12 -1.56
N ASP A 205 -4.53 4.39 -0.97
CA ASP A 205 -4.29 3.10 -0.32
C ASP A 205 -5.36 2.08 -0.75
N PRO A 206 -5.15 1.34 -1.84
CA PRO A 206 -6.11 0.38 -2.36
C PRO A 206 -6.06 -0.99 -1.67
N ILE A 207 -5.38 -1.09 -0.52
CA ILE A 207 -5.11 -2.37 0.16
C ILE A 207 -6.14 -2.60 1.26
N PHE A 208 -6.79 -3.74 1.19
CA PHE A 208 -7.73 -4.22 2.19
C PHE A 208 -7.26 -5.56 2.74
N THR A 209 -7.30 -5.74 4.04
CA THR A 209 -6.81 -6.96 4.69
C THR A 209 -7.84 -7.54 5.64
N ILE A 210 -7.94 -8.85 5.70
CA ILE A 210 -8.69 -9.53 6.75
C ILE A 210 -7.86 -10.67 7.31
N LEU A 211 -7.96 -10.84 8.61
CA LEU A 211 -7.44 -12.00 9.29
C LEU A 211 -8.60 -12.83 9.84
N VAL A 212 -8.67 -14.06 9.43
CA VAL A 212 -9.74 -14.99 9.84
C VAL A 212 -9.17 -16.33 10.29
N ASN A 213 -9.82 -16.93 11.28
CA ASN A 213 -9.50 -18.28 11.72
C ASN A 213 -10.48 -19.28 11.11
N ASN A 214 -9.97 -20.46 10.73
CA ASN A 214 -10.76 -21.57 10.19
C ASN A 214 -11.61 -21.22 8.96
N VAL A 215 -11.03 -20.43 8.04
CA VAL A 215 -11.66 -20.11 6.76
C VAL A 215 -11.61 -21.28 5.76
N THR A 216 -11.23 -22.49 6.23
CA THR A 216 -11.20 -23.70 5.40
C THR A 216 -12.51 -23.87 4.63
N GLY A 217 -12.42 -23.91 3.30
CA GLY A 217 -13.59 -23.97 2.42
C GLY A 217 -13.58 -22.91 1.33
N TYR A 218 -14.74 -22.71 0.76
CA TYR A 218 -14.94 -21.76 -0.35
C TYR A 218 -15.27 -20.36 0.16
N PHE A 219 -14.82 -19.34 -0.56
CA PHE A 219 -15.13 -17.94 -0.25
C PHE A 219 -15.16 -17.05 -1.49
N LYS A 220 -15.84 -15.91 -1.37
CA LYS A 220 -15.88 -14.78 -2.30
C LYS A 220 -15.73 -13.47 -1.54
N ILE A 221 -15.66 -12.36 -2.30
CA ILE A 221 -15.49 -11.02 -1.75
C ILE A 221 -16.74 -10.20 -2.10
N VAL A 222 -17.36 -9.60 -1.09
CA VAL A 222 -18.58 -8.80 -1.23
C VAL A 222 -18.22 -7.33 -1.09
N PRO A 223 -18.40 -6.50 -2.15
CA PRO A 223 -18.30 -5.05 -2.03
C PRO A 223 -19.42 -4.48 -1.16
N LYS A 224 -19.19 -3.27 -0.62
CA LYS A 224 -20.18 -2.56 0.21
C LYS A 224 -21.54 -2.41 -0.46
N SER A 225 -21.56 -2.06 -1.74
CA SER A 225 -22.82 -1.89 -2.50
C SER A 225 -23.64 -3.18 -2.55
N SER A 226 -23.01 -4.33 -2.78
CA SER A 226 -23.68 -5.64 -2.78
C SER A 226 -24.18 -6.02 -1.38
N LYS A 227 -23.37 -5.77 -0.36
CA LYS A 227 -23.78 -6.00 1.05
C LYS A 227 -24.97 -5.14 1.44
N ASP A 228 -24.94 -3.83 1.13
CA ASP A 228 -26.00 -2.89 1.51
C ASP A 228 -27.31 -3.17 0.76
N ALA A 229 -27.24 -3.70 -0.47
CA ALA A 229 -28.36 -4.18 -1.25
C ALA A 229 -28.82 -5.60 -0.88
N ALA A 230 -28.07 -6.33 -0.06
CA ALA A 230 -28.22 -7.77 0.19
C ALA A 230 -28.34 -8.56 -1.13
N SER A 231 -27.54 -8.21 -2.14
CA SER A 231 -27.55 -8.74 -3.49
C SER A 231 -26.26 -9.48 -3.80
N TRP A 232 -26.38 -10.54 -4.59
CA TRP A 232 -25.22 -11.25 -5.15
C TRP A 232 -24.65 -10.54 -6.41
N ASP A 233 -25.34 -9.53 -6.92
CA ASP A 233 -24.82 -8.73 -8.02
C ASP A 233 -23.59 -7.94 -7.53
N GLY A 234 -22.53 -7.94 -8.32
CA GLY A 234 -21.29 -7.26 -7.95
C GLY A 234 -20.35 -8.04 -7.02
N VAL A 235 -20.72 -9.26 -6.58
CA VAL A 235 -19.85 -10.10 -5.74
C VAL A 235 -18.64 -10.58 -6.55
N LEU A 236 -17.46 -10.30 -6.03
CA LEU A 236 -16.17 -10.55 -6.65
C LEU A 236 -15.63 -11.96 -6.33
N GLY A 237 -14.83 -12.51 -7.22
CA GLY A 237 -14.20 -13.81 -7.02
C GLY A 237 -13.06 -14.03 -8.01
N ASN A 238 -12.68 -15.29 -8.21
CA ASN A 238 -11.62 -15.71 -9.11
C ASN A 238 -12.21 -16.24 -10.44
N PRO A 239 -11.47 -16.22 -11.58
CA PRO A 239 -11.92 -16.85 -12.82
C PRO A 239 -12.17 -18.35 -12.71
N VAL A 240 -11.53 -19.05 -11.76
CA VAL A 240 -11.56 -20.51 -11.62
C VAL A 240 -12.24 -20.91 -10.32
N ASP A 241 -13.27 -21.74 -10.40
CA ASP A 241 -13.97 -22.25 -9.23
C ASP A 241 -13.09 -23.18 -8.39
N GLY A 242 -13.10 -22.94 -7.06
CA GLY A 242 -12.29 -23.69 -6.12
C GLY A 242 -10.78 -23.47 -6.27
N ASN A 243 -10.35 -22.36 -6.85
CA ASN A 243 -8.94 -22.02 -6.96
C ASN A 243 -8.29 -21.98 -5.57
N THR A 244 -7.20 -22.76 -5.40
CA THR A 244 -6.41 -22.86 -4.15
C THR A 244 -5.09 -22.11 -4.24
N ALA A 245 -4.86 -21.33 -5.30
CA ALA A 245 -3.65 -20.50 -5.41
C ALA A 245 -3.64 -19.43 -4.30
N LEU A 246 -2.45 -19.21 -3.74
CA LEU A 246 -2.25 -18.22 -2.67
C LEU A 246 -2.17 -16.79 -3.18
N GLU A 247 -2.20 -16.59 -4.48
CA GLU A 247 -2.29 -15.29 -5.14
C GLU A 247 -3.02 -15.43 -6.47
N GLY A 248 -3.64 -14.37 -6.96
CA GLY A 248 -4.33 -14.39 -8.24
C GLY A 248 -5.21 -13.18 -8.48
N ASP A 249 -5.93 -13.22 -9.59
CA ASP A 249 -6.82 -12.15 -10.02
C ASP A 249 -8.18 -12.24 -9.33
N ILE A 250 -8.77 -11.06 -9.13
CA ILE A 250 -10.15 -10.85 -8.71
C ILE A 250 -10.91 -10.36 -9.93
N ILE A 251 -12.06 -10.97 -10.21
CA ILE A 251 -12.95 -10.56 -11.32
C ILE A 251 -14.37 -10.33 -10.82
N LEU A 252 -15.14 -9.56 -11.57
CA LEU A 252 -16.56 -9.35 -11.37
C LEU A 252 -17.38 -10.32 -12.20
N ASP A 253 -17.22 -10.25 -13.52
CA ASP A 253 -18.00 -11.03 -14.47
C ASP A 253 -17.55 -12.50 -14.48
N GLY A 254 -18.50 -13.40 -14.20
CA GLY A 254 -18.21 -14.83 -14.12
C GLY A 254 -17.42 -15.25 -12.86
N ALA A 255 -17.37 -14.37 -11.86
CA ALA A 255 -16.66 -14.60 -10.61
C ALA A 255 -17.01 -15.94 -9.94
N GLN A 256 -16.00 -16.77 -9.70
CA GLN A 256 -16.09 -18.07 -9.03
C GLN A 256 -15.51 -17.99 -7.62
N ALA A 257 -15.80 -18.97 -6.80
CA ALA A 257 -15.27 -19.01 -5.42
C ALA A 257 -13.79 -19.42 -5.39
N MET A 258 -13.01 -18.75 -4.59
CA MET A 258 -11.67 -19.17 -4.16
C MET A 258 -11.80 -20.22 -3.05
N ARG A 259 -10.73 -20.95 -2.76
CA ARG A 259 -10.77 -21.99 -1.72
C ARG A 259 -9.49 -22.02 -0.89
N VAL A 260 -9.64 -22.05 0.43
CA VAL A 260 -8.57 -22.37 1.40
C VAL A 260 -8.72 -23.81 1.85
N THR A 261 -7.63 -24.58 1.84
CA THR A 261 -7.63 -26.01 2.23
C THR A 261 -6.98 -26.24 3.58
N GLU A 262 -6.11 -25.35 4.04
CA GLU A 262 -5.37 -25.50 5.29
C GLU A 262 -6.15 -24.90 6.46
N PRO A 263 -6.20 -25.58 7.62
CA PRO A 263 -6.82 -25.05 8.83
C PRO A 263 -5.95 -23.99 9.50
N GLY A 264 -6.56 -23.23 10.42
CA GLY A 264 -5.90 -22.22 11.20
C GLY A 264 -6.14 -20.79 10.71
N TRP A 265 -5.26 -19.88 11.13
CA TRP A 265 -5.35 -18.48 10.77
C TRP A 265 -4.86 -18.23 9.35
N VAL A 266 -5.61 -17.41 8.65
CA VAL A 266 -5.34 -17.00 7.28
C VAL A 266 -5.48 -15.48 7.19
N LYS A 267 -4.47 -14.83 6.60
CA LYS A 267 -4.55 -13.42 6.21
C LYS A 267 -4.82 -13.32 4.73
N ILE A 268 -5.89 -12.65 4.37
CA ILE A 268 -6.24 -12.37 2.97
C ILE A 268 -6.03 -10.87 2.73
N THR A 269 -5.27 -10.54 1.72
CA THR A 269 -5.01 -9.16 1.30
C THR A 269 -5.56 -8.95 -0.11
N LEU A 270 -6.33 -7.89 -0.30
CA LEU A 270 -6.83 -7.45 -1.58
C LEU A 270 -6.05 -6.21 -2.02
N ASN A 271 -5.61 -6.17 -3.27
CA ASN A 271 -5.16 -4.96 -3.94
C ASN A 271 -6.20 -4.57 -4.99
N MET A 272 -7.08 -3.65 -4.65
CA MET A 272 -8.20 -3.27 -5.50
C MET A 272 -7.80 -2.32 -6.63
N MET A 273 -6.59 -1.74 -6.62
CA MET A 273 -6.04 -1.03 -7.78
C MET A 273 -5.71 -1.99 -8.93
N GLU A 274 -5.23 -3.18 -8.58
CA GLU A 274 -4.84 -4.22 -9.54
C GLU A 274 -5.89 -5.32 -9.70
N TYR A 275 -6.92 -5.35 -8.85
CA TYR A 275 -7.88 -6.44 -8.74
C TYR A 275 -7.19 -7.79 -8.54
N THR A 276 -6.32 -7.84 -7.51
CA THR A 276 -5.61 -9.07 -7.12
C THR A 276 -5.78 -9.38 -5.65
N TYR A 277 -5.56 -10.64 -5.29
CA TYR A 277 -5.52 -11.09 -3.90
C TYR A 277 -4.24 -11.84 -3.60
N THR A 278 -3.87 -11.86 -2.32
CA THR A 278 -2.88 -12.77 -1.75
C THR A 278 -3.43 -13.41 -0.48
N ILE A 279 -3.06 -14.66 -0.24
CA ILE A 279 -3.45 -15.45 0.93
C ILE A 279 -2.16 -15.88 1.65
N GLU A 280 -2.01 -15.50 2.90
CA GLU A 280 -0.94 -15.94 3.78
C GLU A 280 -1.50 -16.97 4.76
N LEU A 281 -1.02 -18.21 4.68
CA LEU A 281 -1.38 -19.29 5.59
C LEU A 281 -0.52 -19.18 6.85
N ILE A 282 -1.11 -18.73 7.96
CA ILE A 282 -0.40 -18.54 9.23
C ILE A 282 -0.42 -19.82 10.06
N GLY A 283 -1.48 -20.63 9.90
CA GLY A 283 -1.66 -21.89 10.62
C GLY A 283 -2.24 -21.72 12.03
N GLU A 284 -2.07 -22.74 12.86
CA GLU A 284 -2.57 -22.73 14.25
C GLU A 284 -1.76 -21.73 15.10
N MET A 285 -2.45 -20.77 15.68
CA MET A 285 -1.83 -19.75 16.51
C MET A 285 -2.81 -19.23 17.56
N ASN A 286 -2.32 -19.08 18.79
CA ASN A 286 -3.07 -18.36 19.81
C ASN A 286 -2.82 -16.85 19.64
N LEU A 287 -3.88 -16.06 19.66
CA LEU A 287 -3.75 -14.60 19.64
C LEU A 287 -3.37 -14.04 21.00
N GLU A 288 -3.71 -14.76 22.05
CA GLU A 288 -3.45 -14.34 23.43
C GLU A 288 -2.49 -15.28 24.12
N LEU A 289 -1.66 -14.71 24.98
CA LEU A 289 -0.80 -15.40 25.92
C LEU A 289 -1.17 -14.88 27.32
N TYR A 290 -1.60 -15.76 28.21
CA TYR A 290 -2.08 -15.46 29.55
C TYR A 290 -0.90 -15.32 30.53
N VAL A 291 -1.04 -14.44 31.52
CA VAL A 291 0.01 -14.14 32.51
C VAL A 291 -0.52 -14.43 33.95
N PRO A 292 -0.78 -15.70 34.30
CA PRO A 292 -1.17 -16.06 35.67
C PRO A 292 0.00 -15.89 36.65
N GLY A 293 -0.30 -15.42 37.85
CA GLY A 293 0.72 -15.20 38.88
C GLY A 293 0.16 -14.80 40.24
N GLY A 294 1.06 -14.48 41.17
CA GLY A 294 0.70 -14.07 42.53
C GLY A 294 -0.12 -12.76 42.60
N HIS A 295 -0.10 -11.95 41.54
CA HIS A 295 -0.87 -10.69 41.48
C HIS A 295 -2.38 -10.90 41.31
N GLN A 296 -2.83 -12.07 40.88
CA GLN A 296 -4.26 -12.39 40.67
C GLN A 296 -4.67 -13.78 41.18
N GLY A 297 -3.83 -14.44 41.98
CA GLY A 297 -4.16 -15.74 42.63
C GLY A 297 -3.91 -16.97 41.77
N TRP A 298 -3.09 -16.86 40.72
CA TRP A 298 -2.65 -17.99 39.88
C TRP A 298 -3.78 -18.66 39.06
N ASP A 299 -4.86 -17.95 38.77
CA ASP A 299 -5.95 -18.46 37.93
C ASP A 299 -5.75 -18.00 36.45
N PRO A 300 -5.40 -18.93 35.54
CA PRO A 300 -5.20 -18.55 34.13
C PRO A 300 -6.47 -17.99 33.46
N ALA A 301 -7.68 -18.39 33.92
CA ALA A 301 -8.94 -17.95 33.32
C ALA A 301 -9.23 -16.45 33.56
N THR A 302 -8.65 -15.89 34.62
CA THR A 302 -8.79 -14.45 34.95
C THR A 302 -7.49 -13.67 34.82
N ALA A 303 -6.47 -14.28 34.23
CA ALA A 303 -5.15 -13.67 34.08
C ALA A 303 -5.16 -12.55 33.02
N PRO A 304 -4.38 -11.48 33.21
CA PRO A 304 -4.09 -10.54 32.13
C PRO A 304 -3.49 -11.26 30.93
N THR A 305 -3.71 -10.70 29.74
CA THR A 305 -3.21 -11.27 28.51
C THR A 305 -2.16 -10.38 27.84
N LEU A 306 -1.29 -10.98 27.04
CA LEU A 306 -0.49 -10.34 26.02
C LEU A 306 -1.08 -10.71 24.68
N TYR A 307 -1.03 -9.80 23.71
CA TYR A 307 -1.68 -10.00 22.42
C TYR A 307 -0.66 -10.02 21.27
N ASN A 308 -0.88 -10.93 20.33
CA ASN A 308 -0.09 -11.05 19.11
C ASN A 308 -0.69 -10.19 18.00
N ARG A 309 -0.26 -8.92 17.92
CA ARG A 309 -0.84 -7.91 17.02
C ARG A 309 -0.52 -8.14 15.55
N ASN A 310 0.65 -8.72 15.27
CA ASN A 310 1.18 -8.87 13.92
C ASN A 310 1.08 -10.31 13.40
N PHE A 311 0.49 -11.23 14.18
CA PHE A 311 0.35 -12.65 13.82
C PHE A 311 1.69 -13.34 13.54
N ASP A 312 2.74 -12.93 14.29
CA ASP A 312 4.12 -13.35 14.12
C ASP A 312 4.67 -14.12 15.33
N PHE A 313 3.78 -14.62 16.21
CA PHE A 313 4.09 -15.27 17.48
C PHE A 313 4.83 -14.38 18.50
N LYS A 314 4.73 -13.05 18.33
CA LYS A 314 5.22 -12.08 19.29
C LYS A 314 4.06 -11.43 20.01
N TYR A 315 4.09 -11.51 21.31
CA TYR A 315 3.03 -11.07 22.19
C TYR A 315 3.50 -9.90 23.02
N ASP A 316 2.67 -8.87 23.17
CA ASP A 316 2.94 -7.77 24.08
C ASP A 316 1.69 -7.31 24.82
N GLY A 317 1.89 -6.72 25.99
CA GLY A 317 0.83 -6.17 26.82
C GLY A 317 1.36 -5.61 28.12
N TYR A 318 0.42 -5.17 28.95
CA TYR A 318 0.76 -4.51 30.22
C TYR A 318 0.16 -5.26 31.40
N VAL A 319 0.96 -5.53 32.41
CA VAL A 319 0.53 -6.23 33.63
C VAL A 319 0.96 -5.43 34.86
N TYR A 320 0.03 -5.18 35.78
CA TYR A 320 0.32 -4.56 37.06
C TYR A 320 0.67 -5.61 38.11
N PHE A 321 1.85 -5.48 38.69
CA PHE A 321 2.29 -6.28 39.81
C PHE A 321 2.31 -5.42 41.08
N GLY A 322 1.35 -5.64 41.98
CA GLY A 322 1.14 -4.79 43.17
C GLY A 322 2.19 -4.95 44.28
N ALA A 323 3.09 -5.92 44.18
CA ALA A 323 4.14 -6.16 45.16
C ALA A 323 5.46 -6.53 44.47
N ALA A 324 6.57 -6.09 45.07
CA ALA A 324 7.91 -6.52 44.67
C ALA A 324 8.06 -8.04 44.83
N GLY A 325 8.80 -8.65 43.92
CA GLY A 325 9.05 -10.07 43.94
C GLY A 325 7.86 -10.96 43.59
N THR A 326 6.76 -10.38 43.05
CA THR A 326 5.62 -11.16 42.57
C THR A 326 6.06 -12.15 41.49
N GLU A 327 5.66 -13.40 41.65
CA GLU A 327 5.96 -14.49 40.73
C GLU A 327 4.81 -14.70 39.73
N PHE A 328 5.13 -15.11 38.50
CA PHE A 328 4.19 -15.36 37.43
C PHE A 328 4.71 -16.38 36.42
N LYS A 329 3.87 -16.81 35.51
CA LYS A 329 4.18 -17.64 34.33
C LYS A 329 3.46 -17.10 33.11
N PHE A 330 3.80 -17.64 31.95
CA PHE A 330 2.96 -17.51 30.74
C PHE A 330 2.30 -18.83 30.42
N THR A 331 1.07 -18.77 29.88
CA THR A 331 0.39 -19.96 29.37
C THR A 331 -0.39 -19.65 28.10
N THR A 332 -0.43 -20.61 27.16
CA THR A 332 -1.11 -20.44 25.85
C THR A 332 -2.60 -20.63 25.90
N ALA A 333 -3.17 -20.95 27.07
CA ALA A 333 -4.61 -21.14 27.25
C ALA A 333 -5.09 -20.48 28.56
N PRO A 334 -6.41 -20.16 28.69
CA PRO A 334 -7.00 -19.71 29.94
C PRO A 334 -7.13 -20.84 30.96
N SER A 335 -6.16 -21.74 30.97
CA SER A 335 -6.08 -22.90 31.87
C SER A 335 -4.62 -23.42 31.89
N TRP A 336 -4.32 -24.24 32.92
CA TRP A 336 -3.01 -24.87 33.01
C TRP A 336 -2.81 -26.05 32.03
N SER A 337 -3.80 -26.38 31.21
CA SER A 337 -3.70 -27.41 30.17
C SER A 337 -3.00 -26.95 28.91
N GLY A 338 -2.79 -25.62 28.74
CA GLY A 338 -1.97 -25.06 27.66
C GLY A 338 -0.46 -25.29 27.89
N THR A 339 0.34 -24.86 26.92
CA THR A 339 1.80 -24.84 27.10
C THR A 339 2.15 -23.73 28.09
N ASN A 340 2.85 -24.11 29.16
CA ASN A 340 3.22 -23.20 30.22
C ASN A 340 4.70 -22.86 30.10
N TYR A 341 5.04 -21.58 30.17
CA TYR A 341 6.42 -21.10 30.10
C TYR A 341 6.80 -20.44 31.43
N GLY A 342 7.96 -20.82 31.94
CA GLY A 342 8.59 -20.20 33.09
C GLY A 342 10.01 -19.74 32.75
N ASP A 343 10.79 -19.36 33.77
CA ASP A 343 12.13 -18.83 33.64
C ASP A 343 13.11 -19.90 33.13
N GLY A 344 13.68 -19.66 31.97
CA GLY A 344 14.75 -20.47 31.38
C GLY A 344 16.18 -19.93 31.66
N GLY A 345 16.24 -18.77 32.32
CA GLY A 345 17.49 -18.02 32.55
C GLY A 345 17.82 -17.07 31.41
N ASP A 346 18.47 -15.95 31.73
CA ASP A 346 19.01 -14.97 30.78
C ASP A 346 17.97 -14.45 29.76
N GLY A 347 16.72 -14.24 30.21
CA GLY A 347 15.63 -13.73 29.33
C GLY A 347 15.02 -14.79 28.42
N THR A 348 15.40 -16.06 28.56
CA THR A 348 14.78 -17.18 27.84
C THR A 348 13.59 -17.73 28.61
N LEU A 349 12.69 -18.39 27.89
CA LEU A 349 11.55 -19.10 28.44
C LEU A 349 11.72 -20.61 28.27
N SER A 350 11.26 -21.38 29.26
CA SER A 350 11.32 -22.83 29.24
C SER A 350 10.00 -23.44 29.77
N THR A 351 9.54 -24.51 29.12
CA THR A 351 8.39 -25.29 29.62
C THR A 351 8.69 -26.04 30.91
N ALA A 352 9.96 -26.27 31.22
CA ALA A 352 10.43 -26.85 32.48
C ALA A 352 10.89 -25.75 33.48
N GLY A 353 10.81 -24.47 33.12
CA GLY A 353 11.27 -23.34 33.92
C GLY A 353 10.48 -23.11 35.18
N GLY A 354 11.15 -22.55 36.19
CA GLY A 354 10.54 -22.06 37.43
C GLY A 354 9.63 -20.86 37.18
N ASN A 355 9.13 -20.23 38.24
CA ASN A 355 8.35 -19.00 38.07
C ASN A 355 9.27 -17.82 37.67
N LEU A 356 8.78 -16.98 36.77
CA LEU A 356 9.34 -15.68 36.49
C LEU A 356 9.06 -14.75 37.68
N LYS A 357 9.83 -13.69 37.86
CA LYS A 357 9.71 -12.79 39.00
C LYS A 357 9.98 -11.35 38.66
N VAL A 358 9.10 -10.44 39.09
CA VAL A 358 9.37 -9.00 38.97
C VAL A 358 10.30 -8.51 40.09
N GLY A 359 11.12 -7.48 39.83
CA GLY A 359 11.93 -6.84 40.85
C GLY A 359 11.06 -6.00 41.80
N ASP A 360 10.52 -4.90 41.28
CA ASP A 360 9.71 -3.93 42.03
C ASP A 360 8.23 -4.06 41.71
N ALA A 361 7.39 -3.50 42.58
CA ALA A 361 5.97 -3.29 42.27
C ALA A 361 5.81 -2.24 41.18
N GLY A 362 4.78 -2.38 40.31
CA GLY A 362 4.45 -1.41 39.27
C GLY A 362 3.79 -2.04 38.04
N MET A 363 3.52 -1.20 37.05
CA MET A 363 3.05 -1.63 35.73
C MET A 363 4.25 -2.02 34.88
N TYR A 364 4.17 -3.17 34.25
CA TYR A 364 5.21 -3.66 33.33
C TYR A 364 4.66 -3.87 31.93
N LYS A 365 5.38 -3.39 30.94
CA LYS A 365 5.26 -3.90 29.58
C LYS A 365 6.01 -5.23 29.51
N LEU A 366 5.31 -6.28 29.14
CA LEU A 366 5.85 -7.60 28.87
C LEU A 366 5.87 -7.83 27.37
N ASN A 367 6.97 -8.38 26.85
CA ASN A 367 7.06 -8.85 25.48
C ASN A 367 7.51 -10.30 25.52
N VAL A 368 6.90 -11.15 24.71
CA VAL A 368 7.23 -12.58 24.57
C VAL A 368 7.36 -12.89 23.08
N ASP A 369 8.45 -13.52 22.68
CA ASP A 369 8.66 -13.99 21.31
C ASP A 369 8.71 -15.52 21.31
N LEU A 370 7.71 -16.15 20.69
CA LEU A 370 7.60 -17.60 20.49
C LEU A 370 7.83 -18.03 19.04
N SER A 371 8.25 -17.10 18.15
CA SER A 371 8.49 -17.39 16.74
C SER A 371 9.71 -18.31 16.49
N GLY A 372 10.56 -18.41 17.47
CA GLY A 372 11.76 -19.24 17.45
C GLY A 372 12.04 -19.85 18.83
N SER A 373 13.27 -19.71 19.32
CA SER A 373 13.59 -20.04 20.71
C SER A 373 12.85 -19.07 21.63
N PRO A 374 12.00 -19.56 22.55
CA PRO A 374 11.14 -18.70 23.38
C PRO A 374 11.96 -17.74 24.25
N VAL A 375 11.69 -16.43 24.13
CA VAL A 375 12.33 -15.39 24.92
C VAL A 375 11.31 -14.38 25.43
N TYR A 376 11.69 -13.62 26.47
CA TYR A 376 10.85 -12.54 26.99
C TYR A 376 11.69 -11.32 27.40
N THR A 377 11.03 -10.17 27.43
CA THR A 377 11.53 -8.96 28.08
C THR A 377 10.45 -8.33 28.93
N MET A 378 10.83 -7.62 29.97
CA MET A 378 9.91 -6.84 30.78
C MET A 378 10.53 -5.48 31.14
N VAL A 379 9.71 -4.44 31.00
CA VAL A 379 10.11 -3.05 31.30
C VAL A 379 9.05 -2.41 32.19
N LYS A 380 9.44 -1.94 33.37
CA LYS A 380 8.55 -1.15 34.23
C LYS A 380 8.21 0.17 33.52
N THR A 381 6.92 0.54 33.50
CA THR A 381 6.43 1.72 32.78
C THR A 381 5.76 2.72 33.72
N GLU A 382 6.09 4.01 33.52
CA GLU A 382 5.44 5.17 34.11
C GLU A 382 4.98 6.06 32.97
N TRP A 383 3.69 6.35 32.88
CA TRP A 383 3.09 7.03 31.74
C TRP A 383 2.93 8.54 31.95
N GLY A 384 2.97 9.30 30.86
CA GLY A 384 2.71 10.72 30.83
C GLY A 384 2.22 11.21 29.48
N LEU A 385 1.63 12.41 29.47
CA LEU A 385 1.25 13.12 28.25
C LEU A 385 2.43 13.94 27.74
N ILE A 386 2.61 13.97 26.43
CA ILE A 386 3.64 14.76 25.74
C ILE A 386 3.03 15.37 24.48
N GLY A 387 3.28 16.66 24.21
CA GLY A 387 2.76 17.29 22.99
C GLY A 387 2.61 18.79 23.14
N ASP A 388 2.46 19.50 22.04
CA ASP A 388 2.32 20.95 21.98
C ASP A 388 1.03 21.46 22.64
N ALA A 389 0.04 20.61 22.85
CA ALA A 389 -1.13 20.93 23.67
C ALA A 389 -0.84 20.91 25.17
N THR A 390 0.25 20.30 25.65
CA THR A 390 0.60 20.22 27.07
C THR A 390 1.54 21.36 27.49
N ALA A 391 1.59 21.67 28.80
CA ALA A 391 2.47 22.73 29.33
C ALA A 391 3.97 22.47 29.07
N GLY A 392 4.38 21.19 28.95
CA GLY A 392 5.77 20.80 28.72
C GLY A 392 6.14 20.68 27.23
N GLY A 393 5.20 20.93 26.31
CA GLY A 393 5.43 20.76 24.87
C GLY A 393 5.87 19.34 24.52
N TRP A 394 6.72 19.21 23.52
CA TRP A 394 7.31 17.93 23.10
C TRP A 394 8.57 17.55 23.90
N ASP A 395 8.97 18.35 24.89
CA ASP A 395 10.18 18.15 25.69
C ASP A 395 9.92 17.40 26.99
N THR A 396 8.91 17.84 27.76
CA THR A 396 8.65 17.35 29.12
C THR A 396 7.26 16.74 29.24
N SER A 397 7.19 15.47 29.68
CA SER A 397 5.90 14.79 29.88
C SER A 397 5.18 15.34 31.14
N THR A 398 3.86 15.46 31.02
CA THR A 398 2.96 15.62 32.17
C THR A 398 2.66 14.26 32.75
N PRO A 399 3.10 13.91 33.98
CA PRO A 399 2.98 12.54 34.50
C PRO A 399 1.53 12.18 34.79
N MET A 400 1.19 10.90 34.55
CA MET A 400 -0.08 10.28 34.93
C MET A 400 0.11 9.43 36.18
N THR A 401 -0.99 9.19 36.90
CA THR A 401 -1.01 8.31 38.07
C THR A 401 -1.82 7.06 37.76
N TYR A 402 -1.28 5.88 38.09
CA TYR A 402 -2.00 4.63 38.01
C TYR A 402 -2.83 4.35 39.24
N ASP A 403 -4.09 4.01 39.06
CA ASP A 403 -4.98 3.56 40.12
C ASP A 403 -5.25 2.05 39.99
N PRO A 404 -4.70 1.23 40.89
CA PRO A 404 -4.92 -0.23 40.82
C PRO A 404 -6.39 -0.66 41.04
N ALA A 405 -7.22 0.19 41.65
CA ALA A 405 -8.63 -0.14 41.88
C ALA A 405 -9.46 -0.02 40.61
N THR A 406 -9.11 0.90 39.72
CA THR A 406 -9.78 1.09 38.43
C THR A 406 -9.02 0.49 37.25
N GLY A 407 -7.72 0.17 37.42
CA GLY A 407 -6.86 -0.31 36.35
C GLY A 407 -6.43 0.78 35.36
N LEU A 408 -6.66 2.04 35.67
CA LEU A 408 -6.46 3.16 34.76
C LEU A 408 -5.26 4.05 35.17
N TRP A 409 -4.53 4.51 34.19
CA TRP A 409 -3.70 5.71 34.31
C TRP A 409 -4.57 6.94 34.13
N SER A 410 -4.38 7.96 34.94
CA SER A 410 -5.16 9.21 34.86
C SER A 410 -4.34 10.44 35.14
N VAL A 411 -4.77 11.58 34.56
CA VAL A 411 -4.26 12.93 34.89
C VAL A 411 -5.34 13.97 34.61
N SER A 412 -5.47 14.97 35.50
CA SER A 412 -6.18 16.20 35.19
C SER A 412 -5.16 17.24 34.72
N ALA A 413 -5.28 17.67 33.48
CA ALA A 413 -4.31 18.56 32.82
C ALA A 413 -5.02 19.69 32.07
N THR A 414 -4.45 20.90 32.15
CA THR A 414 -4.87 22.02 31.30
C THR A 414 -4.13 21.89 29.95
N LEU A 415 -4.90 21.73 28.87
CA LEU A 415 -4.39 21.61 27.54
C LEU A 415 -4.70 22.87 26.72
N GLY A 416 -3.73 23.29 25.89
CA GLY A 416 -3.95 24.21 24.77
C GLY A 416 -4.57 23.54 23.56
N THR A 417 -4.86 24.31 22.52
CA THR A 417 -5.10 23.74 21.19
C THR A 417 -3.79 23.19 20.62
N GLY A 418 -3.85 22.09 19.91
CA GLY A 418 -2.66 21.39 19.41
C GLY A 418 -2.87 19.89 19.44
N SER A 419 -1.86 19.14 19.86
CA SER A 419 -1.92 17.68 19.93
C SER A 419 -1.08 17.12 21.07
N PHE A 420 -1.34 15.87 21.45
CA PHE A 420 -0.53 15.14 22.41
C PHE A 420 -0.42 13.65 22.04
N LYS A 421 0.48 12.97 22.73
CA LYS A 421 0.62 11.49 22.74
C LYS A 421 0.80 11.01 24.17
N PHE A 422 0.62 9.73 24.38
CA PHE A 422 1.06 9.06 25.61
C PHE A 422 2.48 8.55 25.44
N ARG A 423 3.34 8.76 26.44
CA ARG A 423 4.74 8.36 26.43
C ARG A 423 5.12 7.71 27.76
N ALA A 424 5.77 6.54 27.71
CA ALA A 424 6.28 5.88 28.90
C ALA A 424 7.71 6.29 29.23
N ASN A 425 8.04 6.35 30.53
CA ASN A 425 9.40 6.53 31.05
C ASN A 425 10.13 7.77 30.50
N ASN A 426 9.42 8.78 30.04
CA ASN A 426 9.95 9.97 29.38
C ASN A 426 10.82 9.68 28.13
N GLY A 427 10.71 8.46 27.57
CA GLY A 427 11.38 8.01 26.35
C GLY A 427 10.43 7.87 25.16
N TRP A 428 10.97 7.79 23.95
CA TRP A 428 10.18 7.58 22.73
C TRP A 428 10.05 6.11 22.32
N ASP A 429 10.75 5.19 23.00
CA ASP A 429 10.72 3.75 22.68
C ASP A 429 9.33 3.13 22.90
N ILE A 430 8.60 3.65 23.91
CA ILE A 430 7.23 3.22 24.22
C ILE A 430 6.34 4.44 24.22
N ASN A 431 5.61 4.65 23.14
CA ASN A 431 4.63 5.72 23.02
C ASN A 431 3.38 5.23 22.30
N LEU A 432 2.23 5.81 22.63
CA LEU A 432 0.93 5.49 22.05
C LEU A 432 0.28 6.76 21.50
N GLY A 433 -0.43 6.61 20.40
CA GLY A 433 -1.20 7.67 19.76
C GLY A 433 -2.24 7.09 18.81
N GLY A 434 -2.84 7.93 17.98
CA GLY A 434 -3.91 7.56 17.05
C GLY A 434 -5.30 7.87 17.60
N VAL A 435 -6.29 7.03 17.30
CA VAL A 435 -7.65 7.23 17.76
C VAL A 435 -7.83 6.72 19.20
N MET A 436 -8.55 7.49 20.03
CA MET A 436 -8.63 7.27 21.49
C MET A 436 -9.22 5.90 21.87
N ASN A 437 -10.09 5.33 21.06
CA ASN A 437 -10.67 4.01 21.31
C ASN A 437 -9.82 2.85 20.76
N ASN A 438 -8.72 3.15 20.08
CA ASN A 438 -7.79 2.14 19.52
C ASN A 438 -6.40 2.77 19.32
N LEU A 439 -5.66 2.90 20.43
CA LEU A 439 -4.32 3.48 20.40
C LEU A 439 -3.29 2.49 19.86
N GLY A 440 -2.39 2.97 19.02
CA GLY A 440 -1.29 2.19 18.45
C GLY A 440 0.09 2.66 18.91
N TYR A 441 1.07 1.75 18.93
CA TYR A 441 2.47 2.11 19.13
C TYR A 441 2.96 3.01 17.99
N GLY A 442 3.58 4.13 18.34
CA GLY A 442 4.03 5.11 17.36
C GLY A 442 2.90 5.84 16.63
N GLY A 443 1.62 5.57 16.95
CA GLY A 443 0.44 6.12 16.29
C GLY A 443 0.44 7.65 16.21
N ASP A 444 -0.45 8.21 15.40
CA ASP A 444 -0.55 9.65 15.14
C ASP A 444 -0.80 10.48 16.40
N ASN A 445 -0.50 11.77 16.34
CA ASN A 445 -0.77 12.70 17.44
C ASN A 445 -2.28 12.85 17.66
N ILE A 446 -2.72 12.83 18.91
CA ILE A 446 -4.13 12.97 19.30
C ILE A 446 -4.47 14.47 19.35
N PRO A 447 -5.43 14.97 18.54
CA PRO A 447 -5.72 16.38 18.44
C PRO A 447 -6.52 16.91 19.65
N VAL A 448 -6.21 18.14 20.09
CA VAL A 448 -6.96 18.93 21.06
C VAL A 448 -7.54 20.16 20.36
N ALA A 449 -8.79 20.07 19.94
CA ALA A 449 -9.45 21.15 19.20
C ALA A 449 -9.82 22.37 20.04
N VAL A 450 -10.08 22.18 21.32
CA VAL A 450 -10.53 23.23 22.24
C VAL A 450 -9.68 23.23 23.50
N ALA A 451 -9.07 24.37 23.83
CA ALA A 451 -8.31 24.50 25.05
C ALA A 451 -9.21 24.36 26.30
N GLY A 452 -8.65 23.85 27.39
CA GLY A 452 -9.37 23.67 28.65
C GLY A 452 -8.70 22.68 29.58
N THR A 453 -9.30 22.48 30.74
CA THR A 453 -8.88 21.44 31.68
C THR A 453 -9.63 20.15 31.37
N TYR A 454 -8.89 19.05 31.26
CA TYR A 454 -9.41 17.75 30.91
C TYR A 454 -8.97 16.69 31.92
N LEU A 455 -9.89 15.79 32.26
CA LEU A 455 -9.53 14.48 32.81
C LEU A 455 -9.21 13.55 31.65
N ILE A 456 -7.99 13.05 31.63
CA ILE A 456 -7.51 12.12 30.60
C ILE A 456 -7.21 10.80 31.29
N THR A 457 -7.72 9.71 30.71
CA THR A 457 -7.44 8.35 31.18
C THR A 457 -6.78 7.53 30.08
N LEU A 458 -5.95 6.55 30.48
CA LEU A 458 -5.33 5.57 29.59
C LEU A 458 -5.58 4.19 30.20
N ASP A 459 -6.21 3.33 29.41
CA ASP A 459 -6.52 1.94 29.72
C ASP A 459 -5.64 1.01 28.88
N LEU A 460 -4.82 0.21 29.56
CA LEU A 460 -3.90 -0.76 28.97
C LEU A 460 -4.25 -2.19 29.38
N SER A 461 -5.40 -2.41 30.00
CA SER A 461 -5.82 -3.70 30.54
C SER A 461 -6.19 -4.70 29.46
N ASP A 462 -6.74 -4.22 28.35
CA ASP A 462 -7.02 -5.04 27.16
C ASP A 462 -5.81 -4.98 26.21
N SER A 463 -5.02 -6.05 26.19
CA SER A 463 -3.82 -6.12 25.36
C SER A 463 -4.14 -6.12 23.86
N SER A 464 -5.35 -6.44 23.42
CA SER A 464 -5.76 -6.39 22.01
C SER A 464 -6.08 -4.97 21.55
N GLN A 465 -6.52 -4.08 22.47
CA GLN A 465 -7.01 -2.75 22.14
C GLN A 465 -6.76 -1.74 23.27
N PHE A 466 -5.68 -0.96 23.20
CA PHE A 466 -5.45 0.12 24.15
C PHE A 466 -6.39 1.30 23.93
N LYS A 467 -6.92 1.86 24.99
CA LYS A 467 -7.94 2.91 24.96
C LYS A 467 -7.57 4.11 25.82
N ALA A 468 -8.08 5.25 25.46
CA ALA A 468 -8.03 6.44 26.30
C ALA A 468 -9.35 7.19 26.25
N THR A 469 -9.55 8.08 27.25
CA THR A 469 -10.64 9.04 27.23
C THR A 469 -10.12 10.45 27.52
N MET A 470 -10.80 11.45 27.01
CA MET A 470 -10.52 12.86 27.29
C MET A 470 -11.83 13.58 27.57
N THR A 471 -12.09 13.89 28.85
CA THR A 471 -13.33 14.51 29.31
C THR A 471 -13.04 15.91 29.84
N LYS A 472 -13.66 16.93 29.23
CA LYS A 472 -13.52 18.32 29.68
C LYS A 472 -14.17 18.52 31.06
N GLN A 473 -13.46 19.13 31.95
CA GLN A 473 -13.92 19.46 33.31
C GLN A 473 -14.52 20.88 33.41
#